data_3da2d5d4044de5cd012847aa2c9d4451
#
_entry.id   3da2d5d4044de5cd012847aa2c9d4451
#
_cell.length_a   1.000
_cell.length_b   1.000
_cell.length_c   1.000
_cell.angle_alpha   90.00
_cell.angle_beta   90.00
_cell.angle_gamma   90.00
#
_symmetry.space_group_name_H-M   'P 1'
#
loop_
_entity.id
_entity.type
_entity.pdbx_description
1 polymer ?
#
loop_
_entity_poly.entity_id
_entity_poly.type
_entity_poly.pdbx_seq_one_letter_code
_entity_poly.pdbx_strand_id
1 'polypeptide(L)' 'MERKYQQELELAGVECIDPLGEVFNPQFMEGMATVSTENSEEEGKVSEVFQKGYRLEDKLLRVARVSVFKVDSP' A
#
# COMPACT_ATOMS: atom_id res chain seq x y z
N MET A 1 5.38 2.02 21.13
CA MET A 1 6.67 2.37 20.56
C MET A 1 6.51 2.95 19.20
N GLU A 2 6.01 2.12 18.31
CA GLU A 2 5.84 2.58 16.94
C GLU A 2 4.90 3.75 16.83
N ARG A 3 4.06 3.88 17.82
CA ARG A 3 3.08 4.95 17.79
C ARG A 3 3.69 6.32 17.80
N LYS A 4 4.86 6.44 18.40
CA LYS A 4 5.51 7.74 18.44
C LYS A 4 5.82 8.25 17.06
N TYR A 5 6.26 7.34 16.21
CA TYR A 5 6.59 7.76 14.84
C TYR A 5 5.33 8.20 14.11
N GLN A 6 4.27 7.46 14.27
CA GLN A 6 3.03 7.80 13.61
C GLN A 6 2.48 9.12 14.11
N GLN A 7 2.58 9.35 15.39
CA GLN A 7 2.09 10.60 15.95
C GLN A 7 2.87 11.78 15.42
N GLU A 8 4.16 11.63 15.30
CA GLU A 8 4.96 12.71 14.77
C GLU A 8 4.60 13.03 13.34
N LEU A 9 4.35 12.00 12.55
CA LEU A 9 3.96 12.19 11.17
C LEU A 9 2.60 12.86 11.09
N GLU A 10 1.69 12.45 11.95
CA GLU A 10 0.36 13.02 11.95
C GLU A 10 0.38 14.48 12.34
N LEU A 11 1.24 14.83 13.29
CA LEU A 11 1.36 16.22 13.72
C LEU A 11 1.86 17.09 12.59
N ALA A 12 2.64 16.51 11.69
CA ALA A 12 3.13 17.25 10.54
C ALA A 12 2.13 17.28 9.40
N GLY A 13 0.96 16.68 9.57
CA GLY A 13 -0.03 16.64 8.52
C GLY A 13 0.20 15.55 7.50
N VAL A 14 1.10 14.65 7.79
CA VAL A 14 1.44 13.56 6.87
C VAL A 14 0.56 12.37 7.15
N GLU A 15 -0.04 11.83 6.09
CA GLU A 15 -0.83 10.61 6.19
C GLU A 15 -0.01 9.43 5.73
N CYS A 16 -0.10 8.34 6.48
CA CYS A 16 0.58 7.11 6.13
C CYS A 16 -0.32 6.28 5.24
N ILE A 17 0.20 5.88 4.09
CA ILE A 17 -0.53 5.04 3.16
C ILE A 17 -0.13 3.60 3.42
N ASP A 18 -1.04 2.84 3.99
CA ASP A 18 -0.83 1.44 4.31
C ASP A 18 -1.96 0.64 3.70
N PRO A 19 -1.84 0.28 2.43
CA PRO A 19 -2.96 -0.29 1.69
C PRO A 19 -3.08 -1.81 1.81
N LEU A 20 -2.52 -2.39 2.83
CA LEU A 20 -2.55 -3.84 2.99
C LEU A 20 -4.00 -4.33 2.95
N GLY A 21 -4.27 -5.27 2.02
CA GLY A 21 -5.61 -5.82 1.88
C GLY A 21 -6.57 -4.96 1.08
N GLU A 22 -6.12 -3.81 0.62
CA GLU A 22 -6.97 -2.92 -0.16
C GLU A 22 -6.70 -3.11 -1.64
N VAL A 23 -7.58 -2.57 -2.45
CA VAL A 23 -7.43 -2.63 -3.90
C VAL A 23 -6.22 -1.80 -4.32
N PHE A 24 -5.42 -2.37 -5.19
CA PHE A 24 -4.24 -1.67 -5.70
C PHE A 24 -4.65 -0.42 -6.46
N ASN A 25 -3.98 0.68 -6.16
CA ASN A 25 -4.25 1.94 -6.82
C ASN A 25 -2.94 2.52 -7.33
N PRO A 26 -2.71 2.51 -8.65
CA PRO A 26 -1.42 2.96 -9.19
C PRO A 26 -1.16 4.45 -9.01
N GLN A 27 -2.15 5.21 -8.59
CA GLN A 27 -1.95 6.64 -8.39
C GLN A 27 -1.01 6.93 -7.22
N PHE A 28 -1.01 6.07 -6.21
CA PHE A 28 -0.12 6.27 -5.07
C PHE A 28 0.49 4.98 -4.56
N MET A 29 0.46 3.95 -5.38
CA MET A 29 1.10 2.68 -5.05
C MET A 29 1.91 2.21 -6.23
N GLU A 30 2.97 1.49 -5.95
CA GLU A 30 3.80 0.90 -6.98
C GLU A 30 3.83 -0.59 -6.77
N GLY A 31 3.41 -1.34 -7.79
CA GLY A 31 3.44 -2.79 -7.73
C GLY A 31 4.83 -3.30 -8.03
N MET A 32 5.48 -3.87 -7.02
CA MET A 32 6.84 -4.38 -7.17
C MET A 32 6.85 -5.84 -7.59
N ALA A 33 5.81 -6.57 -7.23
CA ALA A 33 5.75 -8.00 -7.52
C ALA A 33 4.30 -8.44 -7.50
N THR A 34 4.07 -9.65 -7.99
CA THR A 34 2.74 -10.24 -7.91
C THR A 34 2.83 -11.55 -7.13
N VAL A 35 1.74 -11.85 -6.43
CA VAL A 35 1.62 -13.07 -5.65
C VAL A 35 0.46 -13.87 -6.21
N SER A 36 0.70 -15.14 -6.53
CA SER A 36 -0.35 -15.98 -7.05
C SER A 36 -1.38 -16.28 -5.96
N THR A 37 -2.63 -16.24 -6.32
CA THR A 37 -3.71 -16.64 -5.42
C THR A 37 -4.73 -17.41 -6.20
N GLU A 38 -5.42 -18.32 -5.52
CA GLU A 38 -6.53 -19.06 -6.11
C GLU A 38 -7.86 -18.40 -5.82
N ASN A 39 -7.84 -17.37 -5.00
CA ASN A 39 -9.05 -16.68 -4.61
C ASN A 39 -9.26 -15.45 -5.48
N SER A 40 -10.25 -15.53 -6.37
CA SER A 40 -10.49 -14.45 -7.30
C SER A 40 -10.92 -13.17 -6.59
N GLU A 41 -11.42 -13.28 -5.38
CA GLU A 41 -11.82 -12.09 -4.63
C GLU A 41 -10.61 -11.27 -4.17
N GLU A 42 -9.46 -11.89 -4.14
CA GLU A 42 -8.25 -11.20 -3.74
C GLU A 42 -7.51 -10.58 -4.93
N GLU A 43 -7.93 -10.92 -6.12
CA GLU A 43 -7.23 -10.43 -7.30
C GLU A 43 -7.27 -8.91 -7.34
N GLY A 44 -6.12 -8.29 -7.58
CA GLY A 44 -6.02 -6.86 -7.65
C GLY A 44 -5.85 -6.19 -6.31
N LYS A 45 -5.83 -6.97 -5.24
CA LYS A 45 -5.63 -6.41 -3.90
C LYS A 45 -4.17 -6.52 -3.49
N VAL A 46 -3.80 -5.67 -2.56
CA VAL A 46 -2.43 -5.64 -2.06
C VAL A 46 -2.19 -6.84 -1.16
N SER A 47 -1.19 -7.64 -1.51
CA SER A 47 -0.88 -8.82 -0.72
C SER A 47 0.11 -8.49 0.40
N GLU A 48 1.02 -7.55 0.14
CA GLU A 48 2.03 -7.21 1.13
C GLU A 48 2.53 -5.80 0.84
N VAL A 49 2.87 -5.08 1.89
CA VAL A 49 3.40 -3.73 1.77
C VAL A 49 4.89 -3.79 2.09
N PHE A 50 5.72 -3.53 1.09
CA PHE A 50 7.16 -3.51 1.29
C PHE A 50 7.61 -2.17 1.84
N GLN A 51 6.93 -1.10 1.43
CA GLN A 51 7.27 0.22 1.87
C GLN A 51 6.00 1.04 1.90
N LYS A 52 5.72 1.61 3.05
CA LYS A 52 4.54 2.45 3.20
C LYS A 52 4.76 3.78 2.51
N GLY A 53 3.69 4.31 1.96
CA GLY A 53 3.74 5.61 1.35
C GLY A 53 3.33 6.70 2.31
N TYR A 54 3.57 7.94 1.92
CA TYR A 54 3.21 9.10 2.73
C TYR A 54 2.65 10.18 1.85
N ARG A 55 1.66 10.87 2.35
CA ARG A 55 1.02 11.96 1.64
C ARG A 55 0.84 13.12 2.60
N LEU A 56 1.13 14.32 2.11
CA LEU A 56 0.91 15.54 2.88
C LEU A 56 -0.18 16.32 2.18
N GLU A 57 -1.34 16.38 2.81
CA GLU A 57 -2.51 17.03 2.25
C GLU A 57 -2.80 16.46 0.87
N ASP A 58 -2.63 17.24 -0.18
CA ASP A 58 -2.89 16.77 -1.54
C ASP A 58 -1.63 16.28 -2.23
N LYS A 59 -0.51 16.35 -1.56
CA LYS A 59 0.77 16.09 -2.20
C LYS A 59 1.30 14.74 -1.79
N LEU A 60 1.57 13.91 -2.78
CA LEU A 60 2.14 12.59 -2.52
C LEU A 60 3.63 12.74 -2.33
N LEU A 61 4.10 12.41 -1.13
CA LEU A 61 5.51 12.50 -0.81
C LEU A 61 6.28 11.25 -1.21
N ARG A 62 5.63 10.10 -1.07
CA ARG A 62 6.27 8.81 -1.35
C ARG A 62 5.19 7.79 -1.67
N VAL A 63 5.39 7.06 -2.75
CA VAL A 63 4.44 6.01 -3.09
C VAL A 63 4.67 4.80 -2.20
N ALA A 64 3.61 4.05 -1.98
CA ALA A 64 3.70 2.78 -1.28
C ALA A 64 4.17 1.72 -2.26
N ARG A 65 5.11 0.89 -1.84
CA ARG A 65 5.59 -0.21 -2.65
C ARG A 65 5.00 -1.50 -2.12
N VAL A 66 4.30 -2.19 -2.97
CA VAL A 66 3.48 -3.31 -2.55
C VAL A 66 3.60 -4.45 -3.54
N SER A 67 3.16 -5.62 -3.11
CA SER A 67 2.90 -6.71 -4.03
C SER A 67 1.40 -6.88 -4.14
N VAL A 68 0.95 -7.42 -5.26
CA VAL A 68 -0.47 -7.48 -5.59
C VAL A 68 -0.83 -8.93 -5.87
N PHE A 69 -2.00 -9.33 -5.41
CA PHE A 69 -2.51 -10.66 -5.70
C PHE A 69 -2.91 -10.75 -7.16
N LYS A 70 -2.58 -11.87 -7.76
CA LYS A 70 -2.98 -12.15 -9.13
C LYS A 70 -3.47 -13.58 -9.20
N VAL A 71 -4.64 -13.76 -9.75
CA VAL A 71 -5.19 -15.10 -9.91
C VAL A 71 -4.37 -15.83 -10.97
N ASP A 72 -3.82 -16.95 -10.56
CA ASP A 72 -3.03 -17.79 -11.45
C ASP A 72 -3.96 -18.78 -12.10
N SER A 73 -4.56 -18.34 -13.18
CA SER A 73 -5.57 -19.13 -13.87
C SER A 73 -5.01 -19.68 -15.16
N PRO A 74 -5.23 -20.96 -15.45
CA PRO A 74 -4.76 -21.56 -16.69
C PRO A 74 -5.44 -21.01 -17.93
#